data_5139771e3c96c70fdb2ad5c125e63018
#
_entry.id   5139771e3c96c70fdb2ad5c125e63018
#
_cell.length_a   1.000
_cell.length_b   1.000
_cell.length_c   1.000
_cell.angle_alpha   90.00
_cell.angle_beta   90.00
_cell.angle_gamma   90.00
#
_symmetry.space_group_name_H-M   'P 1'
#
loop_
_entity.id
_entity.type
_entity.pdbx_description
1 polymer ?
#
loop_
_entity_poly.entity_id
_entity_poly.type
_entity_poly.pdbx_seq_one_letter_code
_entity_poly.pdbx_strand_id
1 'polypeptide(L)'
;SAASNVRWNYGHTTIPRHLRDLYVSEYGIADVRGKNDEDCIIAMGGITDTRFQRGLMEQAQRAGKLRTGFHPAAHWIDNTPVHLSARLRAFRHDGTLPDYPLGSDFTEVEQRIVKALGWLKANTATPRKKIGTVLRALGAQPGDAEAMTRMDLAAPGNLGERIEAKLLALGLRETR
;
A
#
# COMPACT_ATOMS: atom_id res chain seq x y z
N SER A 1 10.27 0.04 -8.62
CA SER A 1 9.58 -1.17 -9.10
C SER A 1 9.03 -1.96 -7.91
N ALA A 2 7.85 -2.55 -8.04
CA ALA A 2 7.29 -3.42 -7.01
C ALA A 2 8.14 -4.71 -6.91
N ALA A 3 8.48 -5.12 -5.69
CA ALA A 3 9.21 -6.34 -5.42
C ALA A 3 8.49 -7.17 -4.35
N SER A 4 8.59 -8.49 -4.42
CA SER A 4 8.03 -9.39 -3.42
C SER A 4 8.90 -9.42 -2.18
N ASN A 5 8.26 -9.40 -1.00
CA ASN A 5 8.92 -9.70 0.27
C ASN A 5 9.14 -11.21 0.46
N VAL A 6 8.25 -12.04 -0.11
CA VAL A 6 8.45 -13.49 -0.21
C VAL A 6 9.39 -13.74 -1.38
N ARG A 7 10.54 -14.36 -1.11
CA ARG A 7 11.59 -14.59 -2.11
C ARG A 7 11.96 -16.06 -2.16
N TRP A 8 12.32 -16.54 -3.34
CA TRP A 8 12.82 -17.90 -3.52
C TRP A 8 14.12 -18.14 -2.78
N ASN A 9 15.04 -17.17 -2.83
CA ASN A 9 16.32 -17.22 -2.13
C ASN A 9 16.68 -15.85 -1.59
N TYR A 10 17.20 -15.81 -0.37
CA TYR A 10 17.61 -14.58 0.30
C TYR A 10 19.12 -14.49 0.52
N GLY A 11 19.91 -15.46 0.07
CA GLY A 11 21.37 -15.44 0.16
C GLY A 11 21.96 -15.52 1.56
N HIS A 12 21.44 -14.76 2.52
CA HIS A 12 21.88 -14.78 3.94
C HIS A 12 20.66 -14.91 4.86
N THR A 13 20.68 -15.91 5.74
CA THR A 13 19.57 -16.18 6.66
C THR A 13 20.08 -16.26 8.11
N THR A 14 19.66 -15.31 8.93
CA THR A 14 20.04 -15.25 10.35
C THR A 14 19.37 -16.38 11.17
N ILE A 15 18.09 -16.66 10.89
CA ILE A 15 17.31 -17.69 11.58
C ILE A 15 16.97 -18.78 10.58
N PRO A 16 17.41 -20.04 10.78
CA PRO A 16 17.10 -21.12 9.88
C PRO A 16 15.61 -21.49 9.91
N ARG A 17 15.12 -22.17 8.86
CA ARG A 17 13.69 -22.48 8.67
C ARG A 17 13.07 -23.25 9.84
N HIS A 18 13.79 -24.22 10.38
CA HIS A 18 13.29 -25.09 11.47
C HIS A 18 13.06 -24.37 12.80
N LEU A 19 13.51 -23.11 12.93
CA LEU A 19 13.24 -22.24 14.07
C LEU A 19 12.13 -21.22 13.78
N ARG A 20 11.42 -21.36 12.66
CA ARG A 20 10.33 -20.48 12.26
C ARG A 20 9.04 -21.26 12.17
N ASP A 21 8.02 -20.77 12.84
CA ASP A 21 6.74 -21.46 12.98
C ASP A 21 5.67 -20.85 12.06
N LEU A 22 5.48 -19.54 12.15
CA LEU A 22 4.42 -18.81 11.48
C LEU A 22 5.00 -17.63 10.71
N TYR A 23 4.50 -17.45 9.48
CA TYR A 23 4.73 -16.24 8.70
C TYR A 23 3.40 -15.52 8.52
N VAL A 24 3.41 -14.21 8.79
CA VAL A 24 2.24 -13.34 8.67
C VAL A 24 2.50 -12.29 7.60
N SER A 25 1.57 -12.15 6.69
CA SER A 25 1.54 -11.04 5.74
C SER A 25 0.16 -10.38 5.77
N GLU A 26 0.00 -9.30 5.03
CA GLU A 26 -1.28 -8.64 4.83
C GLU A 26 -2.36 -9.54 4.19
N TYR A 27 -1.96 -10.66 3.60
CA TYR A 27 -2.85 -11.59 2.91
C TYR A 27 -3.23 -12.82 3.75
N GLY A 28 -2.53 -13.08 4.85
CA GLY A 28 -2.85 -14.21 5.72
C GLY A 28 -1.69 -14.71 6.55
N ILE A 29 -1.84 -15.93 7.06
CA ILE A 29 -0.88 -16.62 7.93
C ILE A 29 -0.46 -17.92 7.26
N ALA A 30 0.83 -18.15 7.10
CA ALA A 30 1.42 -19.41 6.68
C ALA A 30 2.03 -20.14 7.92
N ASP A 31 1.40 -21.22 8.34
CA ASP A 31 1.94 -22.13 9.34
C ASP A 31 2.85 -23.14 8.65
N VAL A 32 4.15 -23.16 9.00
CA VAL A 32 5.15 -24.06 8.40
C VAL A 32 5.63 -25.12 9.36
N ARG A 33 5.06 -25.21 10.55
CA ARG A 33 5.44 -26.20 11.57
C ARG A 33 5.17 -27.63 11.09
N GLY A 34 6.17 -28.49 11.17
CA GLY A 34 6.05 -29.89 10.80
C GLY A 34 5.81 -30.16 9.31
N LYS A 35 5.91 -29.14 8.45
CA LYS A 35 5.69 -29.27 7.01
C LYS A 35 6.98 -29.59 6.25
N ASN A 36 6.84 -30.39 5.20
CA ASN A 36 7.89 -30.63 4.22
C ASN A 36 8.14 -29.38 3.35
N ASP A 37 9.13 -29.44 2.46
CA ASP A 37 9.49 -28.30 1.59
C ASP A 37 8.34 -27.86 0.68
N GLU A 38 7.63 -28.82 0.08
CA GLU A 38 6.51 -28.54 -0.83
C GLU A 38 5.38 -27.81 -0.11
N ASP A 39 4.97 -28.34 1.05
CA ASP A 39 3.88 -27.75 1.84
C ASP A 39 4.23 -26.37 2.39
N CYS A 40 5.51 -26.14 2.72
CA CYS A 40 6.00 -24.80 3.09
C CYS A 40 5.91 -23.83 1.90
N ILE A 41 6.32 -24.26 0.71
CA ILE A 41 6.24 -23.44 -0.51
C ILE A 41 4.79 -23.08 -0.82
N ILE A 42 3.86 -24.04 -0.71
CA ILE A 42 2.44 -23.82 -0.92
C ILE A 42 1.89 -22.82 0.12
N ALA A 43 2.20 -23.02 1.40
CA ALA A 43 1.75 -22.12 2.46
C ALA A 43 2.26 -20.68 2.24
N MET A 44 3.53 -20.51 1.90
CA MET A 44 4.14 -19.20 1.61
C MET A 44 3.57 -18.57 0.34
N GLY A 45 3.27 -19.37 -0.69
CA GLY A 45 2.58 -18.90 -1.90
C GLY A 45 1.21 -18.31 -1.59
N GLY A 46 0.46 -18.93 -0.67
CA GLY A 46 -0.86 -18.50 -0.25
C GLY A 46 -0.91 -17.13 0.44
N ILE A 47 0.20 -16.66 1.00
CA ILE A 47 0.31 -15.35 1.63
C ILE A 47 1.12 -14.34 0.80
N THR A 48 1.41 -14.67 -0.45
CA THR A 48 2.16 -13.82 -1.38
C THR A 48 1.21 -13.03 -2.25
N ASP A 49 1.58 -11.78 -2.60
CA ASP A 49 0.85 -10.98 -3.59
C ASP A 49 0.77 -11.70 -4.94
N THR A 50 -0.42 -11.74 -5.53
CA THR A 50 -0.74 -12.45 -6.77
C THR A 50 0.23 -12.16 -7.91
N ARG A 51 0.73 -10.93 -8.03
CA ARG A 51 1.67 -10.52 -9.07
C ARG A 51 2.97 -11.33 -9.07
N PHE A 52 3.34 -11.92 -7.94
CA PHE A 52 4.61 -12.65 -7.77
C PHE A 52 4.44 -14.16 -7.62
N GLN A 53 3.23 -14.65 -7.34
CA GLN A 53 2.96 -16.06 -7.09
C GLN A 53 3.43 -16.94 -8.25
N ARG A 54 3.05 -16.60 -9.47
CA ARG A 54 3.39 -17.41 -10.66
C ARG A 54 4.90 -17.62 -10.80
N GLY A 55 5.69 -16.53 -10.71
CA GLY A 55 7.14 -16.62 -10.88
C GLY A 55 7.80 -17.47 -9.78
N LEU A 56 7.31 -17.38 -8.54
CA LEU A 56 7.81 -18.19 -7.43
C LEU A 56 7.44 -19.68 -7.59
N MET A 57 6.21 -19.99 -8.03
CA MET A 57 5.79 -21.36 -8.28
C MET A 57 6.57 -22.00 -9.42
N GLU A 58 6.79 -21.28 -10.51
CA GLU A 58 7.62 -21.76 -11.64
C GLU A 58 9.08 -22.02 -11.21
N GLN A 59 9.64 -21.19 -10.32
CA GLN A 59 10.98 -21.43 -9.75
C GLN A 59 11.01 -22.70 -8.89
N ALA A 60 9.99 -22.90 -8.04
CA ALA A 60 9.85 -24.06 -7.19
C ALA A 60 9.73 -25.36 -8.01
N GLN A 61 8.96 -25.35 -9.08
CA GLN A 61 8.82 -26.49 -10.01
C GLN A 61 10.13 -26.81 -10.71
N ARG A 62 10.83 -25.77 -11.25
CA ARG A 62 12.15 -25.98 -11.88
C ARG A 62 13.20 -26.54 -10.92
N ALA A 63 13.11 -26.20 -9.63
CA ALA A 63 13.98 -26.73 -8.59
C ALA A 63 13.56 -28.11 -8.08
N GLY A 64 12.49 -28.72 -8.64
CA GLY A 64 11.96 -30.01 -8.17
C GLY A 64 11.41 -29.99 -6.74
N LYS A 65 11.06 -28.79 -6.22
CA LYS A 65 10.54 -28.59 -4.86
C LYS A 65 9.03 -28.41 -4.81
N LEU A 66 8.38 -28.33 -5.96
CA LEU A 66 6.93 -28.28 -6.12
C LEU A 66 6.52 -29.22 -7.25
N ARG A 67 5.49 -30.05 -7.02
CA ARG A 67 5.01 -31.02 -8.01
C ARG A 67 4.60 -30.35 -9.32
N THR A 68 4.84 -31.04 -10.41
CA THR A 68 4.33 -30.66 -11.74
C THR A 68 2.79 -30.67 -11.71
N GLY A 69 2.17 -29.67 -12.31
CA GLY A 69 0.70 -29.57 -12.34
C GLY A 69 0.08 -29.01 -11.03
N PHE A 70 0.86 -28.49 -10.12
CA PHE A 70 0.31 -27.74 -8.98
C PHE A 70 -0.47 -26.52 -9.47
N HIS A 71 -1.70 -26.38 -8.98
CA HIS A 71 -2.55 -25.23 -9.22
C HIS A 71 -2.79 -24.49 -7.91
N PRO A 72 -2.55 -23.16 -7.85
CA PRO A 72 -2.90 -22.34 -6.71
C PRO A 72 -4.38 -22.41 -6.38
N ALA A 73 -4.71 -22.34 -5.09
CA ALA A 73 -6.11 -22.27 -4.67
C ALA A 73 -6.78 -21.00 -5.21
N ALA A 74 -8.05 -21.09 -5.58
CA ALA A 74 -8.76 -20.01 -6.27
C ALA A 74 -8.70 -18.65 -5.54
N HIS A 75 -8.73 -18.67 -4.19
CA HIS A 75 -8.67 -17.44 -3.39
C HIS A 75 -7.32 -16.72 -3.41
N TRP A 76 -6.25 -17.34 -3.93
CA TRP A 76 -4.94 -16.68 -4.00
C TRP A 76 -4.92 -15.52 -4.97
N ILE A 77 -5.82 -15.50 -5.97
CA ILE A 77 -5.95 -14.37 -6.92
C ILE A 77 -6.38 -13.07 -6.22
N ASP A 78 -7.00 -13.19 -5.05
CA ASP A 78 -7.48 -12.05 -4.25
C ASP A 78 -6.38 -11.38 -3.42
N ASN A 79 -5.18 -11.95 -3.38
CA ASN A 79 -4.02 -11.38 -2.71
C ASN A 79 -3.50 -10.15 -3.47
N THR A 80 -4.30 -9.10 -3.53
CA THR A 80 -3.96 -7.84 -4.18
C THR A 80 -4.20 -6.65 -3.25
N PRO A 81 -3.45 -5.54 -3.39
CA PRO A 81 -3.68 -4.33 -2.60
C PRO A 81 -5.11 -3.79 -2.74
N VAL A 82 -5.74 -3.97 -3.90
CA VAL A 82 -7.11 -3.51 -4.16
C VAL A 82 -8.11 -4.31 -3.33
N HIS A 83 -8.04 -5.64 -3.36
CA HIS A 83 -8.91 -6.49 -2.55
C HIS A 83 -8.68 -6.30 -1.05
N LEU A 84 -7.41 -6.19 -0.63
CA LEU A 84 -7.07 -5.87 0.76
C LEU A 84 -7.72 -4.56 1.20
N SER A 85 -7.57 -3.49 0.43
CA SER A 85 -8.16 -2.19 0.74
C SER A 85 -9.69 -2.26 0.79
N ALA A 86 -10.32 -3.03 -0.09
CA ALA A 86 -11.77 -3.23 -0.09
C ALA A 86 -12.24 -3.98 1.19
N ARG A 87 -11.54 -5.03 1.58
CA ARG A 87 -11.84 -5.80 2.81
C ARG A 87 -11.68 -4.97 4.08
N LEU A 88 -10.69 -4.08 4.12
CA LEU A 88 -10.39 -3.25 5.28
C LEU A 88 -11.21 -1.96 5.34
N ARG A 89 -11.99 -1.65 4.31
CA ARG A 89 -12.74 -0.39 4.20
C ARG A 89 -13.69 -0.17 5.37
N ALA A 90 -14.45 -1.20 5.78
CA ALA A 90 -15.39 -1.10 6.89
C ALA A 90 -14.68 -0.76 8.20
N PHE A 91 -13.58 -1.45 8.50
CA PHE A 91 -12.78 -1.25 9.72
C PHE A 91 -12.06 0.10 9.78
N ARG A 92 -11.77 0.69 8.62
CA ARG A 92 -11.25 2.07 8.55
C ARG A 92 -12.35 3.09 8.77
N HIS A 93 -13.54 2.81 8.23
CA HIS A 93 -14.68 3.70 8.34
C HIS A 93 -15.25 3.77 9.77
N ASP A 94 -15.29 2.64 10.49
CA ASP A 94 -15.79 2.57 11.88
C ASP A 94 -14.73 2.93 12.93
N GLY A 95 -13.49 3.26 12.50
CA GLY A 95 -12.39 3.64 13.38
C GLY A 95 -11.66 2.47 14.07
N THR A 96 -12.04 1.22 13.79
CA THR A 96 -11.32 0.02 14.30
C THR A 96 -9.87 -0.01 13.81
N LEU A 97 -9.63 0.45 12.58
CA LEU A 97 -8.29 0.64 12.00
C LEU A 97 -8.06 2.12 11.69
N PRO A 98 -7.73 2.94 12.68
CA PRO A 98 -7.41 4.34 12.48
C PRO A 98 -6.09 4.49 11.72
N ASP A 99 -5.90 5.64 11.05
CA ASP A 99 -4.66 5.93 10.32
C ASP A 99 -3.43 5.99 11.25
N TYR A 100 -3.65 6.30 12.52
CA TYR A 100 -2.59 6.38 13.54
C TYR A 100 -2.98 5.56 14.78
N PRO A 101 -2.86 4.23 14.74
CA PRO A 101 -3.33 3.35 15.81
C PRO A 101 -2.58 3.50 17.13
N LEU A 102 -1.36 4.02 17.10
CA LEU A 102 -0.53 4.29 18.28
C LEU A 102 -0.46 5.79 18.61
N GLY A 103 -1.33 6.59 18.03
CA GLY A 103 -1.27 8.04 18.12
C GLY A 103 -0.32 8.65 17.08
N SER A 104 -0.23 9.96 17.08
CA SER A 104 0.61 10.74 16.15
C SER A 104 1.00 12.06 16.82
N ASP A 105 2.21 12.53 16.55
CA ASP A 105 2.65 13.88 16.90
C ASP A 105 2.01 14.96 16.00
N PHE A 106 1.35 14.54 14.91
CA PHE A 106 0.63 15.45 14.02
C PHE A 106 -0.67 15.93 14.66
N THR A 107 -0.88 17.24 14.63
CA THR A 107 -2.18 17.85 14.94
C THR A 107 -3.25 17.39 13.93
N GLU A 108 -4.52 17.55 14.25
CA GLU A 108 -5.62 17.20 13.33
C GLU A 108 -5.51 17.92 11.98
N VAL A 109 -5.05 19.18 12.00
CA VAL A 109 -4.79 19.95 10.78
C VAL A 109 -3.69 19.30 9.93
N GLU A 110 -2.58 18.93 10.57
CA GLU A 110 -1.46 18.27 9.90
C GLU A 110 -1.82 16.90 9.36
N GLN A 111 -2.65 16.13 10.08
CA GLN A 111 -3.15 14.84 9.59
C GLN A 111 -3.98 15.02 8.32
N ARG A 112 -4.85 16.04 8.24
CA ARG A 112 -5.60 16.38 7.01
C ARG A 112 -4.65 16.75 5.88
N ILE A 113 -3.62 17.56 6.16
CA ILE A 113 -2.60 17.95 5.19
C ILE A 113 -1.85 16.74 4.66
N VAL A 114 -1.40 15.83 5.55
CA VAL A 114 -0.67 14.59 5.16
C VAL A 114 -1.52 13.74 4.21
N LYS A 115 -2.81 13.56 4.49
CA LYS A 115 -3.74 12.85 3.59
C LYS A 115 -3.83 13.53 2.22
N ALA A 116 -4.02 14.85 2.22
CA ALA A 116 -4.11 15.64 1.00
C ALA A 116 -2.83 15.57 0.15
N LEU A 117 -1.66 15.68 0.77
CA LEU A 117 -0.37 15.56 0.11
C LEU A 117 -0.12 14.14 -0.43
N GLY A 118 -0.54 13.10 0.31
CA GLY A 118 -0.51 11.71 -0.14
C GLY A 118 -1.36 11.50 -1.39
N TRP A 119 -2.57 12.05 -1.41
CA TRP A 119 -3.45 12.01 -2.57
C TRP A 119 -2.84 12.75 -3.76
N LEU A 120 -2.30 13.95 -3.56
CA LEU A 120 -1.62 14.72 -4.60
C LEU A 120 -0.44 13.95 -5.19
N LYS A 121 0.40 13.36 -4.36
CA LYS A 121 1.53 12.52 -4.80
C LYS A 121 1.08 11.38 -5.71
N ALA A 122 0.01 10.69 -5.35
CA ALA A 122 -0.54 9.59 -6.16
C ALA A 122 -1.12 10.07 -7.50
N ASN A 123 -1.73 11.26 -7.50
CA ASN A 123 -2.39 11.85 -8.67
C ASN A 123 -1.48 12.77 -9.52
N THR A 124 -0.22 12.93 -9.13
CA THR A 124 0.81 13.66 -9.90
C THR A 124 1.99 12.78 -10.31
N ALA A 125 1.92 11.47 -10.06
CA ALA A 125 3.00 10.51 -10.28
C ALA A 125 3.41 10.35 -11.76
N THR A 126 2.54 10.71 -12.71
CA THR A 126 2.82 10.68 -14.15
C THR A 126 2.51 12.02 -14.80
N PRO A 127 3.18 12.41 -15.91
CA PRO A 127 2.93 13.68 -16.58
C PRO A 127 1.46 13.92 -16.94
N ARG A 128 0.77 12.88 -17.43
CA ARG A 128 -0.67 12.96 -17.77
C ARG A 128 -1.53 13.23 -16.54
N LYS A 129 -1.30 12.51 -15.45
CA LYS A 129 -2.01 12.74 -14.19
C LYS A 129 -1.71 14.12 -13.62
N LYS A 130 -0.45 14.55 -13.67
CA LYS A 130 -0.03 15.88 -13.21
C LYS A 130 -0.80 16.98 -13.91
N ILE A 131 -0.87 16.96 -15.26
CA ILE A 131 -1.61 17.94 -16.05
C ILE A 131 -3.10 17.91 -15.65
N GLY A 132 -3.72 16.74 -15.61
CA GLY A 132 -5.13 16.61 -15.23
C GLY A 132 -5.42 17.13 -13.82
N THR A 133 -4.53 16.86 -12.86
CA THR A 133 -4.67 17.34 -11.47
C THR A 133 -4.51 18.86 -11.38
N VAL A 134 -3.55 19.43 -12.10
CA VAL A 134 -3.37 20.90 -12.17
C VAL A 134 -4.59 21.58 -12.77
N LEU A 135 -5.13 21.06 -13.87
CA LEU A 135 -6.36 21.61 -14.48
C LEU A 135 -7.55 21.57 -13.53
N ARG A 136 -7.74 20.46 -12.80
CA ARG A 136 -8.79 20.35 -11.77
C ARG A 136 -8.56 21.32 -10.61
N ALA A 137 -7.31 21.55 -10.22
CA ALA A 137 -6.95 22.47 -9.15
C ALA A 137 -7.26 23.93 -9.48
N LEU A 138 -7.21 24.34 -10.75
CA LEU A 138 -7.52 25.71 -11.15
C LEU A 138 -8.94 26.14 -10.72
N GLY A 139 -9.90 25.21 -10.69
CA GLY A 139 -11.27 25.44 -10.21
C GLY A 139 -11.45 25.22 -8.70
N ALA A 140 -10.42 24.80 -7.97
CA ALA A 140 -10.54 24.57 -6.54
C ALA A 140 -10.53 25.89 -5.77
N GLN A 141 -11.40 25.96 -4.74
CA GLN A 141 -11.43 27.08 -3.80
C GLN A 141 -10.83 26.66 -2.46
N PRO A 142 -10.09 27.52 -1.77
CA PRO A 142 -9.60 27.28 -0.42
C PRO A 142 -10.80 27.08 0.51
N GLY A 143 -10.91 25.90 1.12
CA GLY A 143 -12.02 25.58 2.02
C GLY A 143 -11.58 25.24 3.44
N ASP A 144 -10.26 25.14 3.71
CA ASP A 144 -9.68 24.83 5.00
C ASP A 144 -8.64 25.91 5.35
N ALA A 145 -9.11 26.96 6.02
CA ALA A 145 -8.28 28.12 6.37
C ALA A 145 -7.12 27.74 7.31
N GLU A 146 -7.32 26.78 8.22
CA GLU A 146 -6.30 26.33 9.15
C GLU A 146 -5.16 25.62 8.40
N ALA A 147 -5.51 24.72 7.47
CA ALA A 147 -4.54 24.01 6.66
C ALA A 147 -3.77 24.97 5.73
N MET A 148 -4.45 25.97 5.14
CA MET A 148 -3.80 27.01 4.33
C MET A 148 -2.82 27.84 5.16
N THR A 149 -3.21 28.24 6.35
CA THR A 149 -2.33 29.00 7.28
C THR A 149 -1.14 28.15 7.71
N ARG A 150 -1.37 26.86 8.05
CA ARG A 150 -0.31 25.93 8.48
C ARG A 150 0.74 25.70 7.40
N MET A 151 0.35 25.78 6.12
CA MET A 151 1.21 25.62 4.95
C MET A 151 1.75 26.93 4.38
N ASP A 152 1.47 28.06 5.04
CA ASP A 152 1.84 29.41 4.59
C ASP A 152 1.28 29.78 3.19
N LEU A 153 0.10 29.23 2.88
CA LEU A 153 -0.60 29.42 1.60
C LEU A 153 -1.91 30.23 1.74
N ALA A 154 -2.14 30.83 2.90
CA ALA A 154 -3.35 31.63 3.14
C ALA A 154 -3.39 32.94 2.31
N ALA A 155 -2.22 33.53 2.03
CA ALA A 155 -2.07 34.75 1.22
C ALA A 155 -0.94 34.60 0.19
N PRO A 156 -1.16 33.83 -0.90
CA PRO A 156 -0.10 33.53 -1.87
C PRO A 156 0.39 34.79 -2.58
N GLY A 157 1.69 35.06 -2.49
CA GLY A 157 2.33 36.27 -3.03
C GLY A 157 2.73 36.17 -4.51
N ASN A 158 2.86 34.94 -5.04
CA ASN A 158 3.28 34.71 -6.41
C ASN A 158 2.45 33.63 -7.10
N LEU A 159 2.66 33.45 -8.42
CA LEU A 159 1.91 32.49 -9.22
C LEU A 159 2.13 31.04 -8.79
N GLY A 160 3.37 30.69 -8.36
CA GLY A 160 3.70 29.36 -7.88
C GLY A 160 2.90 29.00 -6.63
N GLU A 161 2.92 29.86 -5.62
CA GLU A 161 2.14 29.70 -4.37
C GLU A 161 0.62 29.64 -4.63
N ARG A 162 0.11 30.40 -5.61
CA ARG A 162 -1.31 30.31 -6.01
C ARG A 162 -1.67 28.93 -6.57
N ILE A 163 -0.78 28.32 -7.35
CA ILE A 163 -0.98 26.97 -7.89
C ILE A 163 -0.89 25.95 -6.74
N GLU A 164 0.08 26.09 -5.84
CA GLU A 164 0.24 25.21 -4.68
C GLU A 164 -0.99 25.28 -3.75
N ALA A 165 -1.48 26.48 -3.45
CA ALA A 165 -2.69 26.68 -2.66
C ALA A 165 -3.91 25.99 -3.29
N LYS A 166 -4.06 26.08 -4.61
CA LYS A 166 -5.15 25.41 -5.33
C LYS A 166 -5.00 23.90 -5.38
N LEU A 167 -3.77 23.40 -5.52
CA LEU A 167 -3.47 21.95 -5.43
C LEU A 167 -3.77 21.42 -4.04
N LEU A 168 -3.34 22.12 -2.99
CA LEU A 168 -3.64 21.74 -1.61
C LEU A 168 -5.16 21.76 -1.36
N ALA A 169 -5.87 22.80 -1.79
CA ALA A 169 -7.32 22.88 -1.67
C ALA A 169 -8.02 21.71 -2.36
N LEU A 170 -7.56 21.31 -3.55
CA LEU A 170 -8.08 20.15 -4.26
C LEU A 170 -7.82 18.88 -3.45
N GLY A 171 -6.59 18.66 -2.96
CA GLY A 171 -6.22 17.49 -2.15
C GLY A 171 -7.07 17.38 -0.89
N LEU A 172 -7.22 18.45 -0.14
CA LEU A 172 -8.06 18.50 1.07
C LEU A 172 -9.53 18.20 0.78
N ARG A 173 -10.06 18.63 -0.37
CA ARG A 173 -11.42 18.32 -0.79
C ARG A 173 -11.62 16.85 -1.13
N GLU A 174 -10.67 16.24 -1.82
CA GLU A 174 -10.74 14.85 -2.29
C GLU A 174 -10.46 13.82 -1.17
N THR A 175 -9.98 14.27 -0.01
CA THR A 175 -9.60 13.41 1.14
C THR A 175 -10.43 13.66 2.40
N ARG A 176 -11.51 14.43 2.28
CA ARG A 176 -12.49 14.65 3.36
C ARG A 176 -13.21 13.38 3.75
#